data_a4877a8a544ab637b75bfbeaff76f230
#
_entry.id   a4877a8a544ab637b75bfbeaff76f230
#
_cell.length_a   1.000
_cell.length_b   1.000
_cell.length_c   1.000
_cell.angle_alpha   90.00
_cell.angle_beta   90.00
_cell.angle_gamma   90.00
#
_symmetry.space_group_name_H-M   'P 1'
#
loop_
_entity.id
_entity.type
_entity.pdbx_description
1 polymer ?
#
loop_
_entity_poly.entity_id
_entity_poly.type
_entity_poly.pdbx_seq_one_letter_code
_entity_poly.pdbx_strand_id
1 'polypeptide(L)'
;MMDMDIYTTCFLLFDECHKIVKDVDYRWDVTLPFDDFFLFGEKALVSATPITFSDPRFDRENFQIIKLEPAFEYKHPITLIHTNNVLEQLKRELSKLDSTICFFINSTDMFYSFIKQLNIENESTVFCARKSVEKLRNKGFKHAFELWSKSKMRKYNFFTSRFYNALDIELDTKPTIIMITEVYFSEYSMIDPNTDAIQIIGRFRNGIEHAYHIFNTNTNFPVRTIAEIDGYIAGCEDVYKKLKTLYDCATTEGARDSFRAALKIVPYNKMLDKEGRKNYFAVDNYKDEALLKSYYNDRLGVFKCYQSNKIFDITHMQSTFPLGDYERLKRDNKSVSLKEKRKEIVRQLELLKGDDDTGLILEYKSDLRKADPFIYEAYEVIGKEMIESLNYSVKQIREAIILKQLREKTAGTEFIQLIKNSFKIGNKYTLKYIKEELIRIYKLTNIRPKKAITGQSIRDFFNVKECKIGNSRALLLVEPLI
;
A
#
# COMPACT_ATOMS: atom_id res chain seq x y z
N MET A 1 -55.12 25.37 -10.95
CA MET A 1 -54.08 24.95 -10.00
C MET A 1 -53.53 26.28 -9.46
N MET A 2 -53.61 26.53 -8.18
CA MET A 2 -52.85 27.63 -7.56
C MET A 2 -51.36 27.25 -7.74
N ASP A 3 -50.59 28.11 -8.41
CA ASP A 3 -49.14 28.04 -8.39
C ASP A 3 -48.69 28.29 -6.95
N MET A 4 -48.45 27.21 -6.21
CA MET A 4 -47.93 27.30 -4.86
C MET A 4 -46.46 27.65 -4.99
N ASP A 5 -46.09 28.87 -4.59
CA ASP A 5 -44.71 29.28 -4.57
C ASP A 5 -44.00 28.50 -3.45
N ILE A 6 -43.30 27.40 -3.84
CA ILE A 6 -42.61 26.51 -2.90
C ILE A 6 -41.50 27.22 -2.11
N TYR A 7 -40.91 28.27 -2.67
CA TYR A 7 -39.80 28.98 -2.03
C TYR A 7 -40.26 29.83 -0.83
N THR A 8 -41.50 30.27 -0.83
CA THR A 8 -42.05 31.07 0.26
C THR A 8 -42.95 30.29 1.22
N THR A 9 -43.50 29.15 0.79
CA THR A 9 -44.50 28.39 1.58
C THR A 9 -43.92 27.11 2.19
N CYS A 10 -42.75 26.64 1.75
CA CYS A 10 -42.15 25.41 2.23
C CYS A 10 -40.86 25.67 3.02
N PHE A 11 -40.63 24.86 4.05
CA PHE A 11 -39.34 24.75 4.74
C PHE A 11 -38.48 23.72 4.06
N LEU A 12 -37.26 24.09 3.68
CA LEU A 12 -36.29 23.15 3.09
C LEU A 12 -35.27 22.68 4.13
N LEU A 13 -35.31 21.39 4.44
CA LEU A 13 -34.27 20.73 5.25
C LEU A 13 -33.33 19.93 4.36
N PHE A 14 -32.03 20.24 4.40
CA PHE A 14 -31.00 19.50 3.72
C PHE A 14 -30.25 18.60 4.72
N ASP A 15 -30.53 17.29 4.67
CA ASP A 15 -29.95 16.32 5.56
C ASP A 15 -28.59 15.82 5.03
N GLU A 16 -27.72 15.39 5.94
CA GLU A 16 -26.34 14.90 5.67
C GLU A 16 -25.52 15.91 4.84
N CYS A 17 -25.62 17.19 5.20
CA CYS A 17 -25.04 18.30 4.43
C CYS A 17 -23.50 18.21 4.24
N HIS A 18 -22.77 17.50 5.11
CA HIS A 18 -21.33 17.24 4.92
C HIS A 18 -21.03 16.51 3.61
N LYS A 19 -22.00 15.76 3.06
CA LYS A 19 -21.85 15.04 1.79
C LYS A 19 -21.67 15.94 0.60
N ILE A 20 -22.14 17.16 0.66
CA ILE A 20 -21.94 18.13 -0.41
C ILE A 20 -20.46 18.39 -0.63
N VAL A 21 -19.71 18.54 0.47
CA VAL A 21 -18.24 18.72 0.41
C VAL A 21 -17.55 17.42 0.08
N LYS A 22 -17.86 16.33 0.77
CA LYS A 22 -17.16 15.04 0.60
C LYS A 22 -17.35 14.40 -0.78
N ASP A 23 -18.50 14.64 -1.44
CA ASP A 23 -18.86 13.94 -2.68
C ASP A 23 -18.64 14.79 -3.95
N VAL A 24 -18.35 16.09 -3.85
CA VAL A 24 -18.33 17.04 -4.99
C VAL A 24 -17.29 16.68 -6.05
N ASP A 25 -16.15 16.09 -5.70
CA ASP A 25 -15.08 15.76 -6.67
C ASP A 25 -15.51 14.69 -7.70
N TYR A 26 -16.37 13.75 -7.31
CA TYR A 26 -16.89 12.70 -8.19
C TYR A 26 -18.39 12.80 -8.50
N ARG A 27 -19.12 13.67 -7.80
CA ARG A 27 -20.54 13.95 -8.00
C ARG A 27 -20.76 15.45 -8.04
N TRP A 28 -20.23 16.11 -9.07
CA TRP A 28 -20.35 17.56 -9.26
C TRP A 28 -21.81 18.05 -9.18
N ASP A 29 -22.78 17.21 -9.56
CA ASP A 29 -24.21 17.50 -9.54
C ASP A 29 -24.79 17.59 -8.13
N VAL A 30 -24.08 17.15 -7.10
CA VAL A 30 -24.50 17.27 -5.69
C VAL A 30 -24.63 18.74 -5.25
N THR A 31 -23.97 19.67 -5.94
CA THR A 31 -24.00 21.10 -5.63
C THR A 31 -25.12 21.85 -6.36
N LEU A 32 -25.77 21.25 -7.38
CA LEU A 32 -26.84 21.91 -8.16
C LEU A 32 -28.01 22.36 -7.31
N PRO A 33 -28.51 21.63 -6.30
CA PRO A 33 -29.63 22.05 -5.49
C PRO A 33 -29.34 23.29 -4.64
N PHE A 34 -28.08 23.73 -4.53
CA PHE A 34 -27.74 24.86 -3.66
C PHE A 34 -28.13 26.22 -4.20
N ASP A 35 -28.22 26.38 -5.51
CA ASP A 35 -28.78 27.63 -6.05
C ASP A 35 -30.28 27.77 -5.71
N ASP A 36 -31.04 26.67 -5.79
CA ASP A 36 -32.42 26.63 -5.33
C ASP A 36 -32.52 26.72 -3.81
N PHE A 37 -31.61 26.06 -3.04
CA PHE A 37 -31.60 26.12 -1.58
C PHE A 37 -31.59 27.57 -1.07
N PHE A 38 -30.82 28.44 -1.66
CA PHE A 38 -30.76 29.87 -1.24
C PHE A 38 -32.00 30.67 -1.64
N LEU A 39 -32.86 30.16 -2.51
CA LEU A 39 -34.14 30.83 -2.85
C LEU A 39 -35.22 30.58 -1.81
N PHE A 40 -35.13 29.52 -0.98
CA PHE A 40 -36.11 29.25 0.06
C PHE A 40 -36.01 30.30 1.19
N GLY A 41 -37.19 30.81 1.62
CA GLY A 41 -37.27 31.71 2.75
C GLY A 41 -36.88 31.04 4.06
N GLU A 42 -37.42 29.85 4.30
CA GLU A 42 -37.14 29.05 5.49
C GLU A 42 -36.35 27.80 5.12
N LYS A 43 -35.13 27.66 5.65
CA LYS A 43 -34.23 26.57 5.29
C LYS A 43 -33.23 26.21 6.39
N ALA A 44 -32.82 24.96 6.43
CA ALA A 44 -31.76 24.48 7.35
C ALA A 44 -30.93 23.38 6.72
N LEU A 45 -29.75 23.23 7.27
CA LEU A 45 -28.79 22.14 6.97
C LEU A 45 -28.55 21.33 8.25
N VAL A 46 -28.49 20.02 8.15
CA VAL A 46 -28.23 19.16 9.30
C VAL A 46 -27.18 18.11 8.97
N SER A 47 -26.34 17.79 9.92
CA SER A 47 -25.38 16.70 9.86
C SER A 47 -24.91 16.34 11.26
N ALA A 48 -24.64 15.05 11.49
CA ALA A 48 -23.92 14.59 12.68
C ALA A 48 -22.45 15.01 12.67
N THR A 49 -21.89 15.28 11.49
CA THR A 49 -20.48 15.61 11.26
C THR A 49 -20.35 16.81 10.32
N PRO A 50 -20.79 18.00 10.74
CA PRO A 50 -20.85 19.17 9.88
C PRO A 50 -19.45 19.62 9.46
N ILE A 51 -19.32 20.02 8.19
CA ILE A 51 -18.14 20.69 7.64
C ILE A 51 -18.50 22.17 7.46
N THR A 52 -17.57 23.05 7.81
CA THR A 52 -17.78 24.50 7.62
C THR A 52 -17.71 24.82 6.13
N PHE A 53 -18.72 25.53 5.64
CA PHE A 53 -18.77 25.99 4.25
C PHE A 53 -18.14 27.36 4.09
N SER A 54 -17.32 27.52 3.02
CA SER A 54 -16.68 28.78 2.66
C SER A 54 -17.48 29.62 1.67
N ASP A 55 -18.68 29.16 1.25
CA ASP A 55 -19.55 29.92 0.36
C ASP A 55 -20.09 31.18 1.07
N PRO A 56 -19.78 32.38 0.54
CA PRO A 56 -20.14 33.64 1.20
C PRO A 56 -21.65 33.90 1.28
N ARG A 57 -22.50 33.08 0.64
CA ARG A 57 -23.96 33.18 0.76
C ARG A 57 -24.43 32.84 2.17
N PHE A 58 -23.75 31.91 2.86
CA PHE A 58 -24.08 31.56 4.25
C PHE A 58 -23.87 32.70 5.21
N ASP A 59 -22.78 33.47 5.04
CA ASP A 59 -22.53 34.66 5.87
C ASP A 59 -23.51 35.79 5.58
N ARG A 60 -23.85 36.01 4.29
CA ARG A 60 -24.79 37.06 3.88
C ARG A 60 -26.20 36.84 4.44
N GLU A 61 -26.62 35.59 4.58
CA GLU A 61 -27.93 35.23 5.13
C GLU A 61 -27.90 34.97 6.63
N ASN A 62 -26.77 35.22 7.32
CA ASN A 62 -26.62 35.08 8.77
C ASN A 62 -27.03 33.70 9.30
N PHE A 63 -26.61 32.62 8.65
CA PHE A 63 -26.89 31.26 9.12
C PHE A 63 -26.39 31.04 10.54
N GLN A 64 -27.29 30.60 11.43
CA GLN A 64 -26.98 30.28 12.82
C GLN A 64 -26.51 28.82 12.92
N ILE A 65 -25.42 28.58 13.61
CA ILE A 65 -24.94 27.23 13.90
C ILE A 65 -25.50 26.79 15.26
N ILE A 66 -26.38 25.79 15.25
CA ILE A 66 -26.93 25.19 16.47
C ILE A 66 -26.25 23.84 16.68
N LYS A 67 -25.47 23.73 17.75
CA LYS A 67 -24.79 22.48 18.13
C LYS A 67 -25.61 21.74 19.18
N LEU A 68 -26.06 20.54 18.85
CA LEU A 68 -26.74 19.65 19.76
C LEU A 68 -25.72 18.66 20.34
N GLU A 69 -25.56 18.65 21.64
CA GLU A 69 -24.71 17.71 22.36
C GLU A 69 -25.56 16.86 23.32
N PRO A 70 -25.27 15.53 23.44
CA PRO A 70 -25.99 14.72 24.41
C PRO A 70 -25.70 15.21 25.83
N ALA A 71 -26.72 15.20 26.70
CA ALA A 71 -26.60 15.59 28.10
C ALA A 71 -25.89 14.53 28.97
N PHE A 72 -25.53 13.40 28.40
CA PHE A 72 -24.84 12.29 29.06
C PHE A 72 -23.53 11.95 28.34
N GLU A 73 -22.61 11.32 29.05
CA GLU A 73 -21.35 10.89 28.47
C GLU A 73 -21.60 9.77 27.45
N TYR A 74 -21.27 10.04 26.21
CA TYR A 74 -21.48 9.13 25.08
C TYR A 74 -20.14 8.92 24.37
N LYS A 75 -19.42 7.90 24.80
CA LYS A 75 -18.15 7.54 24.19
C LYS A 75 -18.17 6.10 23.70
N HIS A 76 -17.61 5.90 22.51
CA HIS A 76 -17.42 4.58 21.95
C HIS A 76 -15.98 4.12 22.17
N PRO A 77 -15.77 2.89 22.69
CA PRO A 77 -14.42 2.33 22.79
C PRO A 77 -13.88 2.05 21.40
N ILE A 78 -12.66 2.56 21.12
CA ILE A 78 -11.95 2.34 19.89
C ILE A 78 -10.49 1.99 20.15
N THR A 79 -9.98 0.98 19.45
CA THR A 79 -8.55 0.66 19.44
C THR A 79 -7.93 1.12 18.13
N LEU A 80 -7.03 2.10 18.22
CA LEU A 80 -6.24 2.60 17.10
C LEU A 80 -4.97 1.76 16.98
N ILE A 81 -4.82 1.05 15.87
CA ILE A 81 -3.66 0.19 15.62
C ILE A 81 -2.85 0.75 14.46
N HIS A 82 -1.74 1.41 14.78
CA HIS A 82 -0.78 1.83 13.79
C HIS A 82 0.17 0.67 13.44
N THR A 83 0.30 0.38 12.14
CA THR A 83 1.15 -0.72 11.67
C THR A 83 1.81 -0.38 10.33
N ASN A 84 2.93 -1.03 10.02
CA ASN A 84 3.52 -0.97 8.68
C ASN A 84 2.99 -2.07 7.76
N ASN A 85 2.17 -3.03 8.27
CA ASN A 85 1.58 -4.13 7.49
C ASN A 85 0.15 -4.38 7.94
N VAL A 86 -0.79 -3.78 7.23
CA VAL A 86 -2.23 -3.83 7.55
C VAL A 86 -2.79 -5.25 7.45
N LEU A 87 -2.38 -6.01 6.43
CA LEU A 87 -2.86 -7.38 6.24
C LEU A 87 -2.44 -8.31 7.39
N GLU A 88 -1.16 -8.28 7.78
CA GLU A 88 -0.67 -9.14 8.85
C GLU A 88 -1.24 -8.75 10.21
N GLN A 89 -1.43 -7.45 10.43
CA GLN A 89 -2.12 -6.98 11.63
C GLN A 89 -3.59 -7.45 11.64
N LEU A 90 -4.25 -7.38 10.48
CA LEU A 90 -5.63 -7.86 10.35
C LEU A 90 -5.73 -9.37 10.66
N LYS A 91 -4.84 -10.19 10.11
CA LYS A 91 -4.77 -11.65 10.44
C LYS A 91 -4.66 -11.87 11.94
N ARG A 92 -3.79 -11.11 12.61
CA ARG A 92 -3.57 -11.21 14.06
C ARG A 92 -4.82 -10.84 14.87
N GLU A 93 -5.54 -9.80 14.45
CA GLU A 93 -6.76 -9.40 15.17
C GLU A 93 -7.91 -10.38 14.92
N LEU A 94 -8.10 -10.81 13.66
CA LEU A 94 -9.18 -11.76 13.32
C LEU A 94 -9.06 -13.10 14.05
N SER A 95 -7.85 -13.53 14.39
CA SER A 95 -7.65 -14.76 15.18
C SER A 95 -8.17 -14.69 16.63
N LYS A 96 -8.49 -13.50 17.12
CA LYS A 96 -8.97 -13.23 18.49
C LYS A 96 -10.47 -12.95 18.55
N LEU A 97 -11.13 -12.79 17.39
CA LEU A 97 -12.52 -12.31 17.30
C LEU A 97 -13.44 -13.42 16.79
N ASP A 98 -14.50 -13.68 17.57
CA ASP A 98 -15.53 -14.67 17.21
C ASP A 98 -16.87 -14.05 16.80
N SER A 99 -17.07 -12.74 17.05
CA SER A 99 -18.29 -12.01 16.70
C SER A 99 -18.45 -11.80 15.19
N THR A 100 -19.64 -11.33 14.77
CA THR A 100 -19.84 -10.81 13.42
C THR A 100 -18.98 -9.58 13.22
N ILE A 101 -18.21 -9.53 12.13
CA ILE A 101 -17.28 -8.45 11.84
C ILE A 101 -17.75 -7.64 10.64
N CYS A 102 -17.76 -6.32 10.81
CA CYS A 102 -18.07 -5.36 9.76
C CYS A 102 -16.84 -4.52 9.43
N PHE A 103 -16.32 -4.69 8.22
CA PHE A 103 -15.17 -3.96 7.70
C PHE A 103 -15.61 -2.74 6.91
N PHE A 104 -14.92 -1.63 7.13
CA PHE A 104 -15.13 -0.39 6.41
C PHE A 104 -13.83 0.04 5.72
N ILE A 105 -13.82 -0.03 4.39
CA ILE A 105 -12.70 0.36 3.53
C ILE A 105 -13.23 0.93 2.23
N ASN A 106 -12.77 2.07 1.79
CA ASN A 106 -13.19 2.66 0.51
C ASN A 106 -12.40 2.10 -0.69
N SER A 107 -12.26 0.77 -0.79
CA SER A 107 -11.59 0.11 -1.93
C SER A 107 -12.07 -1.33 -2.12
N THR A 108 -12.77 -1.58 -3.22
CA THR A 108 -13.23 -2.95 -3.56
C THR A 108 -12.10 -3.89 -3.99
N ASP A 109 -11.02 -3.36 -4.53
CA ASP A 109 -9.84 -4.18 -4.86
C ASP A 109 -9.10 -4.64 -3.61
N MET A 110 -9.03 -3.79 -2.58
CA MET A 110 -8.51 -4.17 -1.27
C MET A 110 -9.37 -5.25 -0.61
N PHE A 111 -10.70 -5.12 -0.62
CA PHE A 111 -11.58 -6.17 -0.12
C PHE A 111 -11.30 -7.52 -0.76
N TYR A 112 -11.27 -7.54 -2.09
CA TYR A 112 -11.01 -8.77 -2.83
C TYR A 112 -9.64 -9.37 -2.48
N SER A 113 -8.62 -8.51 -2.37
CA SER A 113 -7.27 -8.92 -1.97
C SER A 113 -7.27 -9.52 -0.55
N PHE A 114 -7.90 -8.86 0.43
CA PHE A 114 -7.97 -9.36 1.79
C PHE A 114 -8.77 -10.65 1.91
N ILE A 115 -9.94 -10.73 1.29
CA ILE A 115 -10.77 -11.94 1.27
C ILE A 115 -9.99 -13.15 0.74
N LYS A 116 -9.23 -12.96 -0.34
CA LYS A 116 -8.41 -14.02 -0.93
C LYS A 116 -7.20 -14.40 -0.06
N GLN A 117 -6.47 -13.42 0.46
CA GLN A 117 -5.27 -13.67 1.26
C GLN A 117 -5.59 -14.23 2.65
N LEU A 118 -6.76 -13.90 3.19
CA LEU A 118 -7.26 -14.43 4.46
C LEU A 118 -8.01 -15.78 4.32
N ASN A 119 -8.26 -16.23 3.07
CA ASN A 119 -9.04 -17.45 2.77
C ASN A 119 -10.45 -17.48 3.40
N ILE A 120 -11.10 -16.30 3.48
CA ILE A 120 -12.43 -16.13 4.11
C ILE A 120 -13.57 -15.97 3.09
N GLU A 121 -13.39 -16.34 1.84
CA GLU A 121 -14.32 -16.09 0.74
C GLU A 121 -15.73 -16.62 1.01
N ASN A 122 -15.81 -17.84 1.55
CA ASN A 122 -17.11 -18.51 1.81
C ASN A 122 -17.89 -17.89 2.98
N GLU A 123 -17.22 -17.18 3.88
CA GLU A 123 -17.81 -16.55 5.06
C GLU A 123 -17.93 -15.03 4.90
N SER A 124 -17.65 -14.51 3.70
CA SER A 124 -17.61 -13.07 3.43
C SER A 124 -18.78 -12.61 2.56
N THR A 125 -19.23 -11.38 2.82
CA THR A 125 -20.16 -10.62 1.99
C THR A 125 -19.60 -9.22 1.75
N VAL A 126 -19.76 -8.70 0.52
CA VAL A 126 -19.33 -7.34 0.16
C VAL A 126 -20.54 -6.51 -0.26
N PHE A 127 -20.69 -5.34 0.37
CA PHE A 127 -21.69 -4.33 0.04
C PHE A 127 -21.00 -3.14 -0.63
N CYS A 128 -21.30 -2.92 -1.92
CA CYS A 128 -20.63 -1.88 -2.71
C CYS A 128 -21.52 -1.39 -3.86
N ALA A 129 -21.07 -0.36 -4.60
CA ALA A 129 -21.80 0.16 -5.74
C ALA A 129 -21.95 -0.87 -6.87
N ARG A 130 -22.99 -0.76 -7.69
CA ARG A 130 -23.35 -1.70 -8.78
C ARG A 130 -22.16 -2.05 -9.69
N LYS A 131 -21.40 -1.06 -10.14
CA LYS A 131 -20.20 -1.30 -10.97
C LYS A 131 -19.15 -2.17 -10.25
N SER A 132 -18.99 -1.99 -8.95
CA SER A 132 -18.07 -2.78 -8.12
C SER A 132 -18.60 -4.19 -7.89
N VAL A 133 -19.91 -4.38 -7.76
CA VAL A 133 -20.55 -5.71 -7.70
C VAL A 133 -20.25 -6.49 -8.99
N GLU A 134 -20.45 -5.87 -10.15
CA GLU A 134 -20.15 -6.48 -11.45
C GLU A 134 -18.67 -6.86 -11.58
N LYS A 135 -17.77 -5.96 -11.17
CA LYS A 135 -16.31 -6.20 -11.14
C LYS A 135 -15.93 -7.39 -10.25
N LEU A 136 -16.50 -7.51 -9.06
CA LEU A 136 -16.23 -8.62 -8.14
C LEU A 136 -16.78 -9.94 -8.67
N ARG A 137 -17.97 -9.93 -9.27
CA ARG A 137 -18.58 -11.11 -9.90
C ARG A 137 -17.75 -11.62 -11.08
N ASN A 138 -17.22 -10.71 -11.91
CA ASN A 138 -16.31 -11.07 -13.01
C ASN A 138 -14.99 -11.69 -12.52
N LYS A 139 -14.56 -11.38 -11.29
CA LYS A 139 -13.44 -12.03 -10.60
C LYS A 139 -13.82 -13.35 -9.91
N GLY A 140 -15.07 -13.81 -10.04
CA GLY A 140 -15.58 -15.05 -9.45
C GLY A 140 -16.16 -14.92 -8.04
N PHE A 141 -16.16 -13.72 -7.44
CA PHE A 141 -16.73 -13.51 -6.11
C PHE A 141 -18.25 -13.30 -6.18
N LYS A 142 -19.02 -14.27 -5.67
CA LYS A 142 -20.49 -14.31 -5.84
C LYS A 142 -21.27 -13.50 -4.80
N HIS A 143 -20.70 -13.27 -3.62
CA HIS A 143 -21.37 -12.65 -2.47
C HIS A 143 -21.17 -11.15 -2.40
N ALA A 144 -21.34 -10.47 -3.55
CA ALA A 144 -21.31 -9.02 -3.68
C ALA A 144 -22.72 -8.48 -3.98
N PHE A 145 -23.15 -7.44 -3.24
CA PHE A 145 -24.49 -6.88 -3.32
C PHE A 145 -24.46 -5.35 -3.35
N GLU A 146 -25.40 -4.77 -4.08
CA GLU A 146 -25.59 -3.33 -4.17
C GLU A 146 -26.40 -2.77 -3.00
N LEU A 147 -27.36 -3.53 -2.50
CA LEU A 147 -28.23 -3.17 -1.39
C LEU A 147 -27.93 -4.05 -0.18
N TRP A 148 -27.79 -3.39 0.97
CA TRP A 148 -27.66 -4.09 2.23
C TRP A 148 -28.97 -4.81 2.61
N SER A 149 -28.82 -5.96 3.23
CA SER A 149 -29.90 -6.69 3.88
C SER A 149 -29.30 -7.59 4.95
N LYS A 150 -29.95 -7.66 6.11
CA LYS A 150 -29.55 -8.53 7.22
C LYS A 150 -29.40 -10.00 6.80
N SER A 151 -30.28 -10.48 5.92
CA SER A 151 -30.27 -11.86 5.41
C SER A 151 -29.07 -12.20 4.53
N LYS A 152 -28.33 -11.18 4.01
CA LYS A 152 -27.14 -11.36 3.20
C LYS A 152 -25.84 -11.29 4.00
N MET A 153 -25.92 -10.92 5.27
CA MET A 153 -24.75 -10.81 6.13
C MET A 153 -24.20 -12.21 6.46
N ARG A 154 -22.89 -12.26 6.66
CA ARG A 154 -22.13 -13.44 7.06
C ARG A 154 -21.23 -13.09 8.25
N LYS A 155 -20.29 -13.95 8.59
CA LYS A 155 -19.31 -13.67 9.64
C LYS A 155 -18.50 -12.39 9.32
N TYR A 156 -18.08 -12.23 8.05
CA TYR A 156 -17.26 -11.11 7.57
C TYR A 156 -18.03 -10.27 6.55
N ASN A 157 -18.29 -9.01 6.86
CA ASN A 157 -19.10 -8.11 6.03
C ASN A 157 -18.30 -6.86 5.67
N PHE A 158 -18.13 -6.58 4.39
CA PHE A 158 -17.30 -5.51 3.88
C PHE A 158 -18.16 -4.40 3.28
N PHE A 159 -17.95 -3.15 3.72
CA PHE A 159 -18.72 -1.98 3.34
C PHE A 159 -17.82 -0.91 2.72
N THR A 160 -18.14 -0.44 1.51
CA THR A 160 -17.49 0.73 0.90
C THR A 160 -18.07 2.03 1.46
N SER A 161 -17.43 3.17 1.15
CA SER A 161 -17.86 4.51 1.59
C SER A 161 -19.32 4.85 1.30
N ARG A 162 -19.96 4.20 0.30
CA ARG A 162 -21.39 4.32 0.02
C ARG A 162 -22.25 4.00 1.25
N PHE A 163 -21.75 3.16 2.16
CA PHE A 163 -22.47 2.66 3.34
C PHE A 163 -22.03 3.32 4.65
N TYR A 164 -21.16 4.33 4.59
CA TYR A 164 -20.77 5.08 5.79
C TYR A 164 -21.91 5.95 6.29
N ASN A 165 -22.82 6.36 5.38
CA ASN A 165 -23.94 7.24 5.65
C ASN A 165 -25.25 6.65 5.07
N ALA A 166 -26.37 7.24 5.43
CA ALA A 166 -27.70 6.97 4.86
C ALA A 166 -28.15 5.48 4.93
N LEU A 167 -27.70 4.75 5.94
CA LEU A 167 -28.07 3.37 6.20
C LEU A 167 -28.19 3.13 7.69
N ASP A 168 -29.29 2.54 8.13
CA ASP A 168 -29.41 2.03 9.49
C ASP A 168 -29.18 0.52 9.50
N ILE A 169 -28.26 0.08 10.35
CA ILE A 169 -27.90 -1.31 10.53
C ILE A 169 -28.40 -1.77 11.91
N GLU A 170 -29.45 -2.54 11.90
CA GLU A 170 -30.02 -3.13 13.11
C GLU A 170 -29.74 -4.63 13.13
N LEU A 171 -28.89 -5.04 14.07
CA LEU A 171 -28.51 -6.44 14.27
C LEU A 171 -28.96 -6.92 15.63
N ASP A 172 -29.23 -8.22 15.76
CA ASP A 172 -29.63 -8.85 17.04
C ASP A 172 -28.43 -8.95 18.00
N THR A 173 -27.22 -9.02 17.46
CA THR A 173 -25.96 -9.07 18.21
C THR A 173 -25.10 -7.87 17.86
N LYS A 174 -24.37 -7.36 18.82
CA LYS A 174 -23.44 -6.26 18.59
C LYS A 174 -22.25 -6.74 17.77
N PRO A 175 -21.97 -6.16 16.58
CA PRO A 175 -20.83 -6.55 15.76
C PRO A 175 -19.54 -5.87 16.23
N THR A 176 -18.41 -6.44 15.88
CA THR A 176 -17.12 -5.76 15.91
C THR A 176 -16.93 -4.98 14.62
N ILE A 177 -16.51 -3.71 14.74
CA ILE A 177 -16.24 -2.83 13.60
C ILE A 177 -14.75 -2.74 13.37
N ILE A 178 -14.31 -2.96 12.12
CA ILE A 178 -12.91 -2.77 11.73
C ILE A 178 -12.85 -1.78 10.57
N MET A 179 -12.39 -0.57 10.88
CA MET A 179 -12.05 0.45 9.91
C MET A 179 -10.61 0.24 9.44
N ILE A 180 -10.36 0.34 8.14
CA ILE A 180 -9.03 0.06 7.57
C ILE A 180 -8.60 1.20 6.66
N THR A 181 -7.41 1.72 6.93
CA THR A 181 -6.70 2.66 6.06
C THR A 181 -5.37 2.05 5.62
N GLU A 182 -5.15 1.96 4.32
CA GLU A 182 -3.89 1.50 3.73
C GLU A 182 -3.47 2.48 2.62
N VAL A 183 -2.64 3.46 3.00
CA VAL A 183 -2.32 4.63 2.17
C VAL A 183 -1.42 4.31 0.98
N TYR A 184 -0.66 3.21 0.99
CA TYR A 184 0.21 2.82 -0.12
C TYR A 184 -0.54 2.11 -1.24
N PHE A 185 -1.60 1.37 -0.91
CA PHE A 185 -2.46 0.74 -1.91
C PHE A 185 -3.46 1.73 -2.50
N SER A 186 -4.08 2.55 -1.65
CA SER A 186 -5.10 3.51 -2.04
C SER A 186 -5.23 4.65 -1.03
N GLU A 187 -4.87 5.86 -1.45
CA GLU A 187 -5.11 7.06 -0.64
C GLU A 187 -6.61 7.26 -0.32
N TYR A 188 -7.51 6.75 -1.19
CA TYR A 188 -8.97 6.81 -0.94
C TYR A 188 -9.45 5.91 0.20
N SER A 189 -8.57 5.07 0.77
CA SER A 189 -8.89 4.25 1.94
C SER A 189 -8.80 5.02 3.26
N MET A 190 -8.25 6.24 3.25
CA MET A 190 -8.16 7.05 4.47
C MET A 190 -9.54 7.29 5.07
N ILE A 191 -9.70 6.88 6.33
CA ILE A 191 -10.90 7.12 7.14
C ILE A 191 -10.71 8.43 7.89
N ASP A 192 -11.62 9.37 7.71
CA ASP A 192 -11.60 10.62 8.46
C ASP A 192 -12.13 10.40 9.88
N PRO A 193 -11.30 10.62 10.92
CA PRO A 193 -11.74 10.45 12.31
C PRO A 193 -12.91 11.37 12.72
N ASN A 194 -13.02 12.55 12.11
CA ASN A 194 -14.02 13.56 12.47
C ASN A 194 -15.35 13.39 11.73
N THR A 195 -15.34 12.67 10.61
CA THR A 195 -16.55 12.43 9.81
C THR A 195 -16.82 10.95 9.64
N ASP A 196 -16.00 10.23 8.87
CA ASP A 196 -16.28 8.85 8.48
C ASP A 196 -16.37 7.91 9.68
N ALA A 197 -15.43 7.98 10.63
CA ALA A 197 -15.43 7.10 11.79
C ALA A 197 -16.69 7.29 12.65
N ILE A 198 -17.13 8.52 12.85
CA ILE A 198 -18.35 8.85 13.61
C ILE A 198 -19.58 8.33 12.88
N GLN A 199 -19.67 8.58 11.58
CA GLN A 199 -20.79 8.14 10.75
C GLN A 199 -20.87 6.61 10.70
N ILE A 200 -19.77 5.91 10.50
CA ILE A 200 -19.72 4.44 10.47
C ILE A 200 -20.29 3.85 11.76
N ILE A 201 -19.83 4.32 12.92
CA ILE A 201 -20.30 3.79 14.21
C ILE A 201 -21.78 4.14 14.43
N GLY A 202 -22.20 5.34 14.07
CA GLY A 202 -23.60 5.78 14.16
C GLY A 202 -24.61 4.97 13.34
N ARG A 203 -24.14 4.18 12.34
CA ARG A 203 -25.04 3.30 11.56
C ARG A 203 -25.60 2.13 12.36
N PHE A 204 -24.93 1.70 13.44
CA PHE A 204 -25.31 0.54 14.23
C PHE A 204 -26.26 0.95 15.37
N ARG A 205 -27.55 0.97 15.12
CA ARG A 205 -28.57 1.51 16.05
C ARG A 205 -28.64 0.75 17.37
N ASN A 206 -28.35 -0.57 17.35
CA ASN A 206 -28.31 -1.40 18.55
C ASN A 206 -26.92 -1.42 19.23
N GLY A 207 -26.01 -0.52 18.81
CA GLY A 207 -24.65 -0.41 19.31
C GLY A 207 -23.70 -1.43 18.69
N ILE A 208 -22.44 -1.33 19.10
CA ILE A 208 -21.34 -2.18 18.65
C ILE A 208 -20.67 -2.87 19.85
N GLU A 209 -19.96 -3.95 19.61
CA GLU A 209 -19.14 -4.62 20.64
C GLU A 209 -17.86 -3.82 20.88
N HIS A 210 -17.10 -3.58 19.81
CA HIS A 210 -15.86 -2.82 19.84
C HIS A 210 -15.56 -2.24 18.45
N ALA A 211 -14.79 -1.15 18.39
CA ALA A 211 -14.29 -0.58 17.16
C ALA A 211 -12.75 -0.67 17.10
N TYR A 212 -12.23 -1.03 15.94
CA TYR A 212 -10.83 -0.99 15.60
C TYR A 212 -10.61 -0.06 14.40
N HIS A 213 -9.53 0.71 14.42
CA HIS A 213 -9.02 1.35 13.23
C HIS A 213 -7.58 0.89 13.02
N ILE A 214 -7.39 0.03 12.02
CA ILE A 214 -6.07 -0.48 11.61
C ILE A 214 -5.57 0.39 10.46
N PHE A 215 -4.42 1.04 10.64
CA PHE A 215 -3.94 2.00 9.65
C PHE A 215 -2.42 2.03 9.55
N ASN A 216 -1.93 2.38 8.37
CA ASN A 216 -0.56 2.79 8.13
C ASN A 216 -0.50 4.30 7.80
N THR A 217 0.69 4.84 7.72
CA THR A 217 0.96 6.26 7.48
C THR A 217 2.05 6.43 6.42
N ASN A 218 2.06 7.58 5.75
CA ASN A 218 3.06 7.89 4.73
C ASN A 218 3.70 9.25 5.01
N THR A 219 4.95 9.24 5.44
CA THR A 219 5.72 10.44 5.77
C THR A 219 5.95 11.39 4.58
N ASN A 220 5.66 10.95 3.35
CA ASN A 220 5.69 11.80 2.17
C ASN A 220 4.44 12.67 2.01
N PHE A 221 3.39 12.43 2.79
CA PHE A 221 2.22 13.30 2.76
C PHE A 221 2.57 14.69 3.31
N PRO A 222 2.18 15.77 2.63
CA PRO A 222 2.46 17.11 3.10
C PRO A 222 1.67 17.41 4.37
N VAL A 223 2.36 17.91 5.39
CA VAL A 223 1.71 18.48 6.58
C VAL A 223 1.49 19.96 6.33
N ARG A 224 0.24 20.39 6.31
CA ARG A 224 -0.15 21.78 6.03
C ARG A 224 -1.17 22.27 7.04
N THR A 225 -1.02 23.50 7.46
CA THR A 225 -2.04 24.24 8.23
C THR A 225 -3.16 24.74 7.30
N ILE A 226 -4.30 25.06 7.85
CA ILE A 226 -5.43 25.65 7.09
C ILE A 226 -4.95 26.90 6.33
N ALA A 227 -4.17 27.78 6.98
CA ALA A 227 -3.65 29.00 6.37
C ALA A 227 -2.72 28.73 5.17
N GLU A 228 -1.89 27.68 5.25
CA GLU A 228 -1.02 27.27 4.12
C GLU A 228 -1.84 26.66 2.98
N ILE A 229 -2.92 25.93 3.28
CA ILE A 229 -3.82 25.41 2.25
C ILE A 229 -4.57 26.56 1.58
N ASP A 230 -5.10 27.53 2.33
CA ASP A 230 -5.76 28.70 1.80
C ASP A 230 -4.83 29.54 0.93
N GLY A 231 -3.58 29.76 1.39
CA GLY A 231 -2.56 30.45 0.61
C GLY A 231 -2.23 29.74 -0.70
N TYR A 232 -2.14 28.40 -0.67
CA TYR A 232 -1.92 27.60 -1.87
C TYR A 232 -3.09 27.70 -2.87
N ILE A 233 -4.34 27.62 -2.39
CA ILE A 233 -5.53 27.75 -3.22
C ILE A 233 -5.58 29.15 -3.88
N ALA A 234 -5.33 30.19 -3.09
CA ALA A 234 -5.26 31.57 -3.61
C ALA A 234 -4.19 31.73 -4.68
N GLY A 235 -3.01 31.14 -4.49
CA GLY A 235 -1.95 31.10 -5.49
C GLY A 235 -2.36 30.37 -6.76
N CYS A 236 -3.04 29.22 -6.65
CA CYS A 236 -3.57 28.47 -7.80
C CYS A 236 -4.65 29.26 -8.54
N GLU A 237 -5.51 29.99 -7.82
CA GLU A 237 -6.53 30.88 -8.40
C GLU A 237 -5.89 32.02 -9.21
N ASP A 238 -4.84 32.66 -8.67
CA ASP A 238 -4.13 33.73 -9.35
C ASP A 238 -3.44 33.23 -10.62
N VAL A 239 -2.75 32.09 -10.55
CA VAL A 239 -2.12 31.44 -11.74
C VAL A 239 -3.20 31.12 -12.78
N TYR A 240 -4.32 30.53 -12.38
CA TYR A 240 -5.41 30.20 -13.30
C TYR A 240 -5.94 31.45 -14.02
N LYS A 241 -6.24 32.53 -13.29
CA LYS A 241 -6.72 33.80 -13.85
C LYS A 241 -5.75 34.40 -14.87
N LYS A 242 -4.45 34.37 -14.55
CA LYS A 242 -3.41 34.84 -15.49
C LYS A 242 -3.35 34.01 -16.76
N LEU A 243 -3.34 32.68 -16.62
CA LEU A 243 -3.39 31.78 -17.78
C LEU A 243 -4.65 31.93 -18.60
N LYS A 244 -5.81 32.15 -17.95
CA LYS A 244 -7.09 32.40 -18.63
C LYS A 244 -7.05 33.68 -19.44
N THR A 245 -6.50 34.78 -18.90
CA THR A 245 -6.28 36.03 -19.62
C THR A 245 -5.40 35.83 -20.85
N LEU A 246 -4.29 35.09 -20.72
CA LEU A 246 -3.42 34.74 -21.84
C LEU A 246 -4.13 33.89 -22.89
N TYR A 247 -4.94 32.95 -22.49
CA TYR A 247 -5.78 32.13 -23.38
C TYR A 247 -6.76 33.02 -24.18
N ASP A 248 -7.46 33.94 -23.49
CA ASP A 248 -8.46 34.79 -24.10
C ASP A 248 -7.80 35.82 -25.09
N CYS A 249 -6.59 36.27 -24.81
CA CYS A 249 -5.82 37.15 -25.67
C CYS A 249 -5.01 36.45 -26.78
N ALA A 250 -4.98 35.12 -26.83
CA ALA A 250 -4.20 34.39 -27.80
C ALA A 250 -4.70 34.58 -29.22
N THR A 251 -3.82 34.96 -30.13
CA THR A 251 -4.15 35.24 -31.54
C THR A 251 -4.03 34.02 -32.44
N THR A 252 -3.28 33.00 -32.03
CA THR A 252 -3.07 31.76 -32.81
C THR A 252 -3.73 30.55 -32.13
N GLU A 253 -4.18 29.59 -32.95
CA GLU A 253 -4.78 28.32 -32.46
C GLU A 253 -3.78 27.53 -31.59
N GLY A 254 -2.51 27.43 -32.02
CA GLY A 254 -1.47 26.73 -31.25
C GLY A 254 -1.21 27.34 -29.88
N ALA A 255 -1.27 28.67 -29.75
CA ALA A 255 -1.17 29.34 -28.45
C ALA A 255 -2.40 29.02 -27.57
N ARG A 256 -3.60 29.08 -28.15
CA ARG A 256 -4.84 28.73 -27.44
C ARG A 256 -4.81 27.29 -26.91
N ASP A 257 -4.39 26.33 -27.74
CA ASP A 257 -4.29 24.92 -27.33
C ASP A 257 -3.28 24.71 -26.19
N SER A 258 -2.14 25.41 -26.27
CA SER A 258 -1.13 25.36 -25.20
C SER A 258 -1.66 25.90 -23.87
N PHE A 259 -2.33 27.07 -23.89
CA PHE A 259 -2.94 27.64 -22.68
C PHE A 259 -4.10 26.79 -22.17
N ARG A 260 -4.92 26.20 -23.04
CA ARG A 260 -5.99 25.26 -22.67
C ARG A 260 -5.42 24.02 -21.96
N ALA A 261 -4.30 23.48 -22.45
CA ALA A 261 -3.62 22.38 -21.78
C ALA A 261 -3.08 22.79 -20.41
N ALA A 262 -2.46 23.97 -20.31
CA ALA A 262 -1.95 24.50 -19.05
C ALA A 262 -3.07 24.74 -18.01
N LEU A 263 -4.19 25.34 -18.41
CA LEU A 263 -5.36 25.57 -17.55
C LEU A 263 -5.90 24.27 -16.94
N LYS A 264 -5.92 23.17 -17.70
CA LYS A 264 -6.40 21.86 -17.21
C LYS A 264 -5.50 21.27 -16.09
N ILE A 265 -4.22 21.64 -16.05
CA ILE A 265 -3.24 21.12 -15.09
C ILE A 265 -3.29 21.91 -13.78
N VAL A 266 -3.69 23.19 -13.80
CA VAL A 266 -3.78 24.02 -12.59
C VAL A 266 -4.82 23.41 -11.64
N PRO A 267 -4.49 23.12 -10.36
CA PRO A 267 -5.42 22.51 -9.41
C PRO A 267 -6.73 23.28 -9.24
N TYR A 268 -6.69 24.60 -9.37
CA TYR A 268 -7.87 25.46 -9.31
C TYR A 268 -8.94 25.14 -10.35
N ASN A 269 -8.56 24.53 -11.49
CA ASN A 269 -9.53 24.09 -12.51
C ASN A 269 -10.57 23.09 -11.96
N LYS A 270 -10.19 22.27 -10.98
CA LYS A 270 -11.11 21.34 -10.30
C LYS A 270 -12.05 22.04 -9.32
N MET A 271 -11.77 23.29 -8.97
CA MET A 271 -12.56 24.12 -8.07
C MET A 271 -13.56 25.01 -8.81
N LEU A 272 -13.78 24.75 -10.09
CA LEU A 272 -14.72 25.47 -10.91
C LEU A 272 -15.93 24.60 -11.25
N ASP A 273 -17.10 25.24 -11.37
CA ASP A 273 -18.31 24.62 -11.92
C ASP A 273 -18.21 24.50 -13.46
N LYS A 274 -19.24 23.99 -14.10
CA LYS A 274 -19.30 23.84 -15.57
C LYS A 274 -19.32 25.16 -16.32
N GLU A 275 -19.79 26.23 -15.67
CA GLU A 275 -19.85 27.58 -16.19
C GLU A 275 -18.52 28.34 -15.96
N GLY A 276 -17.53 27.70 -15.32
CA GLY A 276 -16.23 28.30 -15.00
C GLY A 276 -16.26 29.24 -13.81
N ARG A 277 -17.32 29.22 -13.00
CA ARG A 277 -17.42 29.99 -11.74
C ARG A 277 -16.81 29.18 -10.59
N LYS A 278 -16.35 29.87 -9.55
CA LYS A 278 -15.80 29.24 -8.35
C LYS A 278 -16.84 28.40 -7.64
N ASN A 279 -16.59 27.10 -7.52
CA ASN A 279 -17.38 26.19 -6.70
C ASN A 279 -16.78 26.12 -5.29
N TYR A 280 -17.37 26.81 -4.35
CA TYR A 280 -16.89 26.86 -2.96
C TYR A 280 -16.87 25.49 -2.29
N PHE A 281 -17.82 24.61 -2.60
CA PHE A 281 -17.84 23.26 -2.05
C PHE A 281 -16.67 22.41 -2.56
N ALA A 282 -16.23 22.61 -3.80
CA ALA A 282 -15.02 21.96 -4.32
C ALA A 282 -13.74 22.54 -3.68
N VAL A 283 -13.75 23.82 -3.32
CA VAL A 283 -12.67 24.42 -2.51
C VAL A 283 -12.61 23.80 -1.13
N ASP A 284 -13.78 23.66 -0.48
CA ASP A 284 -13.87 23.07 0.86
C ASP A 284 -13.50 21.58 0.84
N ASN A 285 -13.87 20.83 -0.20
CA ASN A 285 -13.43 19.45 -0.40
C ASN A 285 -11.90 19.35 -0.51
N TYR A 286 -11.27 20.22 -1.31
CA TYR A 286 -9.81 20.22 -1.42
C TYR A 286 -9.12 20.50 -0.08
N LYS A 287 -9.67 21.43 0.73
CA LYS A 287 -9.16 21.71 2.09
C LYS A 287 -9.30 20.50 2.99
N ASP A 288 -10.47 19.88 3.00
CA ASP A 288 -10.77 18.70 3.80
C ASP A 288 -9.84 17.52 3.46
N GLU A 289 -9.67 17.23 2.17
CA GLU A 289 -8.75 16.17 1.72
C GLU A 289 -7.26 16.48 2.05
N ALA A 290 -6.84 17.73 1.93
CA ALA A 290 -5.49 18.15 2.25
C ALA A 290 -5.19 18.01 3.76
N LEU A 291 -6.17 18.34 4.61
CA LEU A 291 -6.09 18.16 6.07
C LEU A 291 -6.07 16.66 6.43
N LEU A 292 -6.94 15.87 5.80
CA LEU A 292 -6.96 14.43 6.01
C LEU A 292 -5.62 13.79 5.69
N LYS A 293 -5.00 14.13 4.56
CA LYS A 293 -3.63 13.68 4.21
C LYS A 293 -2.60 14.09 5.25
N SER A 294 -2.71 15.29 5.80
CA SER A 294 -1.83 15.77 6.86
C SER A 294 -1.90 14.91 8.12
N TYR A 295 -3.11 14.43 8.48
CA TYR A 295 -3.26 13.51 9.63
C TYR A 295 -2.55 12.19 9.42
N TYR A 296 -2.55 11.66 8.18
CA TYR A 296 -1.90 10.39 7.85
C TYR A 296 -0.41 10.52 7.46
N ASN A 297 0.21 11.68 7.68
CA ASN A 297 1.66 11.80 7.58
C ASN A 297 2.34 10.99 8.68
N ASP A 298 1.84 11.02 9.90
CA ASP A 298 2.33 10.22 11.00
C ASP A 298 1.19 9.68 11.92
N ARG A 299 1.54 8.75 12.82
CA ARG A 299 0.58 8.15 13.76
C ARG A 299 -0.02 9.14 14.75
N LEU A 300 0.74 10.17 15.14
CA LEU A 300 0.30 11.16 16.13
C LEU A 300 -0.76 12.09 15.52
N GLY A 301 -0.67 12.38 14.23
CA GLY A 301 -1.68 13.14 13.50
C GLY A 301 -3.05 12.48 13.59
N VAL A 302 -3.14 11.20 13.25
CA VAL A 302 -4.39 10.42 13.35
C VAL A 302 -4.89 10.34 14.80
N PHE A 303 -4.00 10.04 15.75
CA PHE A 303 -4.36 9.95 17.16
C PHE A 303 -4.94 11.27 17.68
N LYS A 304 -4.28 12.40 17.44
CA LYS A 304 -4.75 13.73 17.88
C LYS A 304 -6.10 14.07 17.27
N CYS A 305 -6.34 13.69 16.02
CA CYS A 305 -7.61 13.90 15.35
C CYS A 305 -8.75 13.15 16.05
N TYR A 306 -8.56 11.86 16.38
CA TYR A 306 -9.52 11.09 17.20
C TYR A 306 -9.74 11.69 18.58
N GLN A 307 -8.66 12.14 19.23
CA GLN A 307 -8.71 12.72 20.58
C GLN A 307 -9.49 14.04 20.61
N SER A 308 -9.44 14.83 19.53
CA SER A 308 -10.08 16.14 19.46
C SER A 308 -11.60 16.07 19.40
N ASN A 309 -12.21 15.02 18.86
CA ASN A 309 -13.65 14.91 18.67
C ASN A 309 -14.44 14.45 19.90
N LYS A 310 -13.77 13.99 20.96
CA LYS A 310 -14.35 13.60 22.26
C LYS A 310 -15.42 12.48 22.23
N ILE A 311 -15.68 11.87 21.06
CA ILE A 311 -16.70 10.83 20.89
C ILE A 311 -16.15 9.46 21.21
N PHE A 312 -14.81 9.31 21.17
CA PHE A 312 -14.14 8.04 21.35
C PHE A 312 -13.39 7.95 22.68
N ASP A 313 -13.47 6.76 23.28
CA ASP A 313 -12.56 6.31 24.32
C ASP A 313 -11.45 5.51 23.66
N ILE A 314 -10.23 6.06 23.63
CA ILE A 314 -9.17 5.63 22.72
C ILE A 314 -8.15 4.76 23.44
N THR A 315 -7.98 3.53 22.97
CA THR A 315 -6.79 2.71 23.21
C THR A 315 -5.87 2.80 21.99
N HIS A 316 -4.58 3.00 22.19
CA HIS A 316 -3.60 3.09 21.12
C HIS A 316 -2.59 1.96 21.17
N MET A 317 -2.40 1.30 20.03
CA MET A 317 -1.43 0.22 19.85
C MET A 317 -0.53 0.50 18.64
N GLN A 318 0.69 -0.02 18.69
CA GLN A 318 1.61 -0.02 17.56
C GLN A 318 2.15 -1.42 17.37
N SER A 319 2.18 -1.87 16.10
CA SER A 319 2.86 -3.09 15.74
C SER A 319 3.68 -2.91 14.46
N THR A 320 4.85 -3.54 14.44
CA THR A 320 5.77 -3.48 13.31
C THR A 320 6.11 -4.89 12.86
N PHE A 321 6.09 -5.10 11.57
CA PHE A 321 6.41 -6.37 10.92
C PHE A 321 7.70 -6.21 10.11
N PRO A 322 8.46 -7.29 9.90
CA PRO A 322 9.71 -7.24 9.12
C PRO A 322 9.54 -6.73 7.70
N LEU A 323 8.40 -7.04 7.06
CA LEU A 323 8.01 -6.48 5.75
C LEU A 323 6.72 -5.70 5.87
N GLY A 324 6.74 -4.46 5.40
CA GLY A 324 5.59 -3.57 5.38
C GLY A 324 4.80 -3.61 4.06
N ASP A 325 3.68 -2.89 4.05
CA ASP A 325 2.81 -2.73 2.87
C ASP A 325 3.55 -2.03 1.72
N TYR A 326 4.37 -1.03 2.04
CA TYR A 326 5.18 -0.31 1.05
C TYR A 326 6.13 -1.25 0.29
N GLU A 327 6.88 -2.09 1.00
CA GLU A 327 7.79 -3.06 0.40
C GLU A 327 7.05 -4.07 -0.47
N ARG A 328 5.92 -4.58 0.02
CA ARG A 328 5.09 -5.54 -0.70
C ARG A 328 4.54 -4.97 -2.00
N LEU A 329 3.97 -3.76 -1.95
CA LEU A 329 3.40 -3.11 -3.13
C LEU A 329 4.46 -2.71 -4.15
N LYS A 330 5.63 -2.30 -3.70
CA LYS A 330 6.76 -1.99 -4.58
C LYS A 330 7.22 -3.21 -5.36
N ARG A 331 7.28 -4.39 -4.72
CA ARG A 331 7.59 -5.66 -5.38
C ARG A 331 6.53 -6.02 -6.42
N ASP A 332 5.25 -5.88 -6.08
CA ASP A 332 4.13 -6.35 -6.89
C ASP A 332 3.72 -5.39 -8.01
N ASN A 333 4.36 -4.22 -8.09
CA ASN A 333 4.08 -3.20 -9.10
C ASN A 333 4.38 -3.71 -10.52
N LYS A 334 3.35 -3.81 -11.36
CA LYS A 334 3.44 -4.31 -12.75
C LYS A 334 4.16 -3.36 -13.71
N SER A 335 4.27 -2.08 -13.38
CA SER A 335 4.94 -1.08 -14.21
C SER A 335 6.46 -1.09 -14.07
N VAL A 336 7.01 -1.81 -13.09
CA VAL A 336 8.44 -1.89 -12.80
C VAL A 336 9.10 -3.01 -13.60
N SER A 337 10.31 -2.77 -14.10
CA SER A 337 11.06 -3.77 -14.86
C SER A 337 11.35 -5.02 -14.02
N LEU A 338 11.54 -6.18 -14.69
CA LEU A 338 11.89 -7.42 -14.01
C LEU A 338 13.20 -7.29 -13.19
N LYS A 339 14.14 -6.50 -13.68
CA LYS A 339 15.39 -6.21 -12.96
C LYS A 339 15.13 -5.46 -11.65
N GLU A 340 14.28 -4.43 -11.66
CA GLU A 340 13.93 -3.69 -10.44
C GLU A 340 13.13 -4.55 -9.44
N LYS A 341 12.25 -5.42 -9.93
CA LYS A 341 11.58 -6.42 -9.07
C LYS A 341 12.58 -7.33 -8.37
N ARG A 342 13.58 -7.81 -9.09
CA ARG A 342 14.64 -8.66 -8.52
C ARG A 342 15.49 -7.94 -7.48
N LYS A 343 15.80 -6.66 -7.71
CA LYS A 343 16.46 -5.82 -6.70
C LYS A 343 15.62 -5.73 -5.42
N GLU A 344 14.31 -5.51 -5.59
CA GLU A 344 13.41 -5.41 -4.43
C GLU A 344 13.29 -6.74 -3.68
N ILE A 345 13.20 -7.88 -4.38
CA ILE A 345 13.18 -9.21 -3.75
C ILE A 345 14.46 -9.45 -2.95
N VAL A 346 15.63 -9.16 -3.52
CA VAL A 346 16.93 -9.33 -2.82
C VAL A 346 17.01 -8.41 -1.60
N ARG A 347 16.51 -7.16 -1.69
CA ARG A 347 16.42 -6.24 -0.55
C ARG A 347 15.52 -6.78 0.56
N GLN A 348 14.36 -7.33 0.20
CA GLN A 348 13.43 -7.91 1.17
C GLN A 348 14.01 -9.17 1.84
N LEU A 349 14.71 -10.03 1.09
CA LEU A 349 15.41 -11.19 1.66
C LEU A 349 16.49 -10.76 2.67
N GLU A 350 17.19 -9.67 2.41
CA GLU A 350 18.18 -9.13 3.33
C GLU A 350 17.55 -8.57 4.63
N LEU A 351 16.36 -7.96 4.54
CA LEU A 351 15.60 -7.52 5.73
C LEU A 351 15.14 -8.69 6.61
N LEU A 352 14.91 -9.86 6.00
CA LEU A 352 14.52 -11.09 6.72
C LEU A 352 15.71 -11.92 7.22
N LYS A 353 16.94 -11.42 7.04
CA LYS A 353 18.14 -12.11 7.45
C LYS A 353 18.45 -11.82 8.93
N GLY A 354 18.57 -12.86 9.72
CA GLY A 354 18.94 -12.74 11.13
C GLY A 354 17.76 -12.75 12.11
N ASP A 355 16.54 -12.75 11.62
CA ASP A 355 15.39 -13.06 12.46
C ASP A 355 15.23 -14.56 12.59
N ASP A 356 14.89 -15.04 13.78
CA ASP A 356 14.53 -16.44 14.00
C ASP A 356 13.45 -16.87 13.02
N ASP A 357 13.54 -18.07 12.46
CA ASP A 357 12.58 -18.62 11.49
C ASP A 357 11.20 -18.85 12.15
N THR A 358 10.52 -17.76 12.51
CA THR A 358 9.13 -17.78 12.96
C THR A 358 8.23 -18.14 11.77
N GLY A 359 7.03 -18.65 12.04
CA GLY A 359 6.06 -19.00 10.98
C GLY A 359 5.80 -17.87 9.99
N LEU A 360 5.79 -16.62 10.46
CA LEU A 360 5.61 -15.43 9.64
C LEU A 360 6.80 -15.16 8.70
N ILE A 361 8.03 -15.32 9.18
CA ILE A 361 9.24 -15.17 8.36
C ILE A 361 9.28 -16.25 7.27
N LEU A 362 8.90 -17.48 7.59
CA LEU A 362 8.80 -18.56 6.61
C LEU A 362 7.73 -18.28 5.55
N GLU A 363 6.60 -17.70 5.94
CA GLU A 363 5.54 -17.27 5.00
C GLU A 363 6.07 -16.20 4.03
N TYR A 364 6.74 -15.17 4.54
CA TYR A 364 7.35 -14.14 3.69
C TYR A 364 8.41 -14.70 2.75
N LYS A 365 9.31 -15.55 3.23
CA LYS A 365 10.30 -16.23 2.39
C LYS A 365 9.63 -17.08 1.31
N SER A 366 8.54 -17.79 1.64
CA SER A 366 7.76 -18.57 0.67
C SER A 366 7.15 -17.68 -0.42
N ASP A 367 6.61 -16.53 -0.06
CA ASP A 367 6.00 -15.60 -1.02
C ASP A 367 7.06 -14.94 -1.93
N LEU A 368 8.23 -14.59 -1.39
CA LEU A 368 9.35 -14.11 -2.19
C LEU A 368 9.84 -15.18 -3.17
N ARG A 369 9.90 -16.45 -2.74
CA ARG A 369 10.25 -17.59 -3.60
C ARG A 369 9.23 -17.80 -4.72
N LYS A 370 7.92 -17.68 -4.42
CA LYS A 370 6.86 -17.77 -5.45
C LYS A 370 6.93 -16.61 -6.46
N ALA A 371 7.29 -15.40 -5.99
CA ALA A 371 7.36 -14.22 -6.84
C ALA A 371 8.46 -14.28 -7.93
N ASP A 372 9.65 -14.76 -7.60
CA ASP A 372 10.73 -15.07 -8.55
C ASP A 372 11.63 -16.18 -7.97
N PRO A 373 11.34 -17.47 -8.28
CA PRO A 373 12.12 -18.60 -7.77
C PRO A 373 13.60 -18.52 -8.14
N PHE A 374 13.90 -17.98 -9.32
CA PHE A 374 15.28 -17.89 -9.81
C PHE A 374 16.14 -16.95 -8.96
N ILE A 375 15.63 -15.73 -8.67
CA ILE A 375 16.43 -14.77 -7.89
C ILE A 375 16.49 -15.17 -6.41
N TYR A 376 15.46 -15.84 -5.91
CA TYR A 376 15.43 -16.41 -4.56
C TYR A 376 16.55 -17.46 -4.41
N GLU A 377 16.61 -18.44 -5.33
CA GLU A 377 17.67 -19.46 -5.32
C GLU A 377 19.06 -18.85 -5.51
N ALA A 378 19.18 -17.85 -6.37
CA ALA A 378 20.44 -17.13 -6.56
C ALA A 378 20.91 -16.48 -5.25
N TYR A 379 20.01 -15.83 -4.52
CA TYR A 379 20.32 -15.19 -3.24
C TYR A 379 20.80 -16.22 -2.20
N GLU A 380 20.12 -17.35 -2.07
CA GLU A 380 20.53 -18.42 -1.16
C GLU A 380 21.93 -19.00 -1.52
N VAL A 381 22.22 -19.13 -2.81
CA VAL A 381 23.48 -19.76 -3.25
C VAL A 381 24.65 -18.78 -3.28
N ILE A 382 24.50 -17.60 -3.89
CA ILE A 382 25.63 -16.67 -4.13
C ILE A 382 25.58 -15.38 -3.32
N GLY A 383 24.47 -15.10 -2.66
CA GLY A 383 24.28 -13.93 -1.79
C GLY A 383 24.06 -12.61 -2.54
N LYS A 384 23.66 -11.59 -1.77
CA LYS A 384 23.33 -10.25 -2.27
C LYS A 384 24.50 -9.60 -3.03
N GLU A 385 25.68 -9.54 -2.41
CA GLU A 385 26.84 -8.82 -2.97
C GLU A 385 27.24 -9.32 -4.36
N MET A 386 27.23 -10.65 -4.54
CA MET A 386 27.53 -11.25 -5.82
C MET A 386 26.45 -10.93 -6.86
N ILE A 387 25.16 -11.01 -6.49
CA ILE A 387 24.05 -10.68 -7.41
C ILE A 387 24.14 -9.21 -7.86
N GLU A 388 24.43 -8.29 -6.94
CA GLU A 388 24.59 -6.87 -7.22
C GLU A 388 25.79 -6.61 -8.15
N SER A 389 26.95 -7.25 -7.88
CA SER A 389 28.14 -7.12 -8.72
C SER A 389 27.92 -7.62 -10.15
N LEU A 390 27.05 -8.61 -10.33
CA LEU A 390 26.63 -9.16 -11.63
C LEU A 390 25.48 -8.37 -12.27
N ASN A 391 25.10 -7.23 -11.67
CA ASN A 391 24.07 -6.31 -12.14
C ASN A 391 22.73 -7.00 -12.48
N TYR A 392 22.37 -8.04 -11.73
CA TYR A 392 21.17 -8.87 -11.89
C TYR A 392 21.05 -9.57 -13.25
N SER A 393 22.17 -9.76 -13.95
CA SER A 393 22.23 -10.46 -15.24
C SER A 393 21.93 -11.94 -15.08
N VAL A 394 20.83 -12.44 -15.66
CA VAL A 394 20.40 -13.85 -15.57
C VAL A 394 21.51 -14.82 -16.01
N LYS A 395 22.19 -14.50 -17.12
CA LYS A 395 23.25 -15.33 -17.66
C LYS A 395 24.43 -15.43 -16.68
N GLN A 396 24.93 -14.29 -16.19
CA GLN A 396 26.07 -14.24 -15.27
C GLN A 396 25.73 -14.85 -13.91
N ILE A 397 24.53 -14.64 -13.38
CA ILE A 397 24.06 -15.26 -12.14
C ILE A 397 24.02 -16.78 -12.26
N ARG A 398 23.49 -17.33 -13.37
CA ARG A 398 23.49 -18.78 -13.61
C ARG A 398 24.89 -19.34 -13.67
N GLU A 399 25.79 -18.66 -14.35
CA GLU A 399 27.21 -19.04 -14.42
C GLU A 399 27.88 -19.04 -13.02
N ALA A 400 27.59 -17.99 -12.22
CA ALA A 400 28.12 -17.88 -10.85
C ALA A 400 27.57 -18.98 -9.92
N ILE A 401 26.28 -19.31 -10.00
CA ILE A 401 25.68 -20.43 -9.25
C ILE A 401 26.34 -21.73 -9.60
N ILE A 402 26.48 -22.02 -10.90
CA ILE A 402 27.14 -23.25 -11.38
C ILE A 402 28.60 -23.31 -10.91
N LEU A 403 29.32 -22.19 -10.96
CA LEU A 403 30.71 -22.12 -10.48
C LEU A 403 30.82 -22.38 -8.98
N LYS A 404 29.93 -21.80 -8.17
CA LYS A 404 29.93 -22.02 -6.72
C LYS A 404 29.60 -23.48 -6.38
N GLN A 405 28.53 -24.03 -6.94
CA GLN A 405 28.13 -25.42 -6.73
C GLN A 405 29.23 -26.43 -7.15
N LEU A 406 29.99 -26.08 -8.17
CA LEU A 406 31.13 -26.93 -8.59
C LEU A 406 32.34 -26.78 -7.66
N ARG A 407 32.63 -25.59 -7.17
CA ARG A 407 33.63 -25.38 -6.12
C ARG A 407 33.25 -26.14 -4.84
N GLU A 408 31.99 -26.12 -4.44
CA GLU A 408 31.50 -26.87 -3.28
C GLU A 408 31.55 -28.38 -3.50
N LYS A 409 31.24 -28.89 -4.70
CA LYS A 409 31.40 -30.32 -5.04
C LYS A 409 32.86 -30.74 -5.15
N THR A 410 33.76 -29.88 -5.66
CA THR A 410 35.20 -30.14 -5.68
C THR A 410 35.87 -29.90 -4.32
N ALA A 411 35.22 -29.12 -3.44
CA ALA A 411 35.60 -28.94 -2.04
C ALA A 411 35.05 -30.06 -1.13
N GLY A 412 34.27 -30.99 -1.68
CA GLY A 412 33.76 -32.14 -0.93
C GLY A 412 34.92 -32.83 -0.18
N THR A 413 34.69 -33.11 1.10
CA THR A 413 35.73 -33.52 2.08
C THR A 413 36.63 -34.62 1.58
N GLU A 414 36.10 -35.56 0.79
CA GLU A 414 36.85 -36.69 0.23
C GLU A 414 37.77 -36.29 -0.92
N PHE A 415 37.33 -35.44 -1.85
CA PHE A 415 38.13 -34.95 -2.97
C PHE A 415 39.31 -34.10 -2.47
N ILE A 416 39.05 -33.18 -1.53
CA ILE A 416 40.09 -32.34 -0.93
C ILE A 416 41.09 -33.19 -0.13
N GLN A 417 40.62 -34.17 0.64
CA GLN A 417 41.49 -35.07 1.36
C GLN A 417 42.39 -35.86 0.43
N LEU A 418 41.88 -36.37 -0.68
CA LEU A 418 42.67 -37.07 -1.68
C LEU A 418 43.72 -36.17 -2.32
N ILE A 419 43.34 -34.91 -2.66
CA ILE A 419 44.32 -33.93 -3.17
C ILE A 419 45.36 -33.59 -2.12
N LYS A 420 45.01 -33.33 -0.86
CA LYS A 420 45.98 -33.06 0.23
C LYS A 420 46.87 -34.28 0.55
N ASN A 421 46.36 -35.48 0.36
CA ASN A 421 47.12 -36.71 0.57
C ASN A 421 48.12 -36.99 -0.56
N SER A 422 47.72 -36.73 -1.81
CA SER A 422 48.54 -36.97 -2.99
C SER A 422 49.59 -35.87 -3.24
N PHE A 423 49.31 -34.64 -2.80
CA PHE A 423 50.16 -33.48 -3.04
C PHE A 423 50.57 -32.81 -1.73
N LYS A 424 51.86 -32.92 -1.37
CA LYS A 424 52.40 -32.33 -0.14
C LYS A 424 53.07 -30.98 -0.42
N ILE A 425 52.84 -30.02 0.47
CA ILE A 425 53.47 -28.70 0.45
C ILE A 425 55.00 -28.89 0.57
N GLY A 426 55.77 -28.05 -0.10
CA GLY A 426 57.24 -28.12 -0.12
C GLY A 426 57.81 -29.13 -1.11
N ASN A 427 56.99 -29.99 -1.70
CA ASN A 427 57.44 -30.97 -2.70
C ASN A 427 57.31 -30.45 -4.13
N LYS A 428 58.19 -30.96 -5.00
CA LYS A 428 58.17 -30.67 -6.43
C LYS A 428 57.53 -31.84 -7.17
N TYR A 429 56.61 -31.52 -8.10
CA TYR A 429 55.93 -32.51 -8.93
C TYR A 429 56.02 -32.14 -10.40
N THR A 430 56.31 -33.11 -11.28
CA THR A 430 56.32 -32.87 -12.73
C THR A 430 54.88 -32.60 -13.23
N LEU A 431 54.75 -31.80 -14.30
CA LEU A 431 53.43 -31.50 -14.89
C LEU A 431 52.72 -32.78 -15.37
N LYS A 432 53.46 -33.80 -15.79
CA LYS A 432 52.93 -35.10 -16.19
C LYS A 432 52.32 -35.83 -14.99
N TYR A 433 53.06 -35.94 -13.90
CA TYR A 433 52.57 -36.57 -12.66
C TYR A 433 51.32 -35.86 -12.10
N ILE A 434 51.34 -34.54 -12.05
CA ILE A 434 50.20 -33.76 -11.58
C ILE A 434 48.95 -34.06 -12.41
N LYS A 435 49.07 -34.08 -13.73
CA LYS A 435 47.98 -34.41 -14.64
C LYS A 435 47.43 -35.82 -14.39
N GLU A 436 48.25 -36.80 -14.31
CA GLU A 436 47.84 -38.20 -14.13
C GLU A 436 47.18 -38.42 -12.76
N GLU A 437 47.73 -37.84 -11.72
CA GLU A 437 47.19 -37.97 -10.37
C GLU A 437 45.87 -37.21 -10.19
N LEU A 438 45.73 -36.02 -10.76
CA LEU A 438 44.44 -35.31 -10.77
C LEU A 438 43.36 -36.10 -11.54
N ILE A 439 43.70 -36.69 -12.69
CA ILE A 439 42.74 -37.53 -13.43
C ILE A 439 42.31 -38.73 -12.57
N ARG A 440 43.24 -39.34 -11.83
CA ARG A 440 42.97 -40.45 -10.90
C ARG A 440 42.00 -40.02 -9.80
N ILE A 441 42.22 -38.86 -9.16
CA ILE A 441 41.39 -38.34 -8.09
C ILE A 441 39.99 -38.00 -8.62
N TYR A 442 39.87 -37.34 -9.76
CA TYR A 442 38.58 -37.03 -10.38
C TYR A 442 37.77 -38.29 -10.72
N LYS A 443 38.43 -39.36 -11.17
CA LYS A 443 37.77 -40.65 -11.41
C LYS A 443 37.31 -41.35 -10.13
N LEU A 444 38.12 -41.35 -9.09
CA LEU A 444 37.79 -41.98 -7.80
C LEU A 444 36.60 -41.29 -7.12
N THR A 445 36.51 -39.98 -7.22
CA THR A 445 35.44 -39.21 -6.61
C THR A 445 34.20 -39.02 -7.51
N ASN A 446 34.24 -39.64 -8.71
CA ASN A 446 33.17 -39.52 -9.72
C ASN A 446 32.80 -38.07 -10.08
N ILE A 447 33.76 -37.15 -9.95
CA ILE A 447 33.59 -35.74 -10.29
C ILE A 447 33.98 -35.52 -11.75
N ARG A 448 33.14 -34.86 -12.55
CA ARG A 448 33.47 -34.49 -13.93
C ARG A 448 34.21 -33.16 -13.97
N PRO A 449 35.45 -33.12 -14.47
CA PRO A 449 36.18 -31.85 -14.61
C PRO A 449 35.53 -30.98 -15.70
N LYS A 450 35.48 -29.66 -15.47
CA LYS A 450 34.92 -28.69 -16.43
C LYS A 450 35.78 -28.41 -17.64
N LYS A 451 37.09 -28.54 -17.48
CA LYS A 451 38.12 -28.32 -18.51
C LYS A 451 39.03 -29.52 -18.58
N ALA A 452 39.68 -29.68 -19.70
CA ALA A 452 40.71 -30.71 -19.83
C ALA A 452 41.76 -30.57 -18.70
N ILE A 453 41.98 -31.65 -17.95
CA ILE A 453 42.97 -31.69 -16.85
C ILE A 453 44.35 -31.59 -17.43
N THR A 454 45.10 -30.62 -16.98
CA THR A 454 46.53 -30.43 -17.33
C THR A 454 47.40 -30.42 -16.06
N GLY A 455 48.70 -30.47 -16.20
CA GLY A 455 49.60 -30.27 -15.05
C GLY A 455 49.50 -28.91 -14.38
N GLN A 456 48.95 -27.90 -15.07
CA GLN A 456 48.70 -26.57 -14.51
C GLN A 456 47.40 -26.50 -13.69
N SER A 457 46.51 -27.49 -13.79
CA SER A 457 45.24 -27.54 -13.04
C SER A 457 45.42 -27.63 -11.52
N ILE A 458 46.63 -27.95 -11.04
CA ILE A 458 46.99 -27.94 -9.61
C ILE A 458 46.95 -26.53 -9.01
N ARG A 459 47.03 -25.47 -9.85
CA ARG A 459 46.92 -24.05 -9.42
C ARG A 459 45.53 -23.70 -8.87
N ASP A 460 44.55 -24.50 -9.18
CA ASP A 460 43.21 -24.36 -8.63
C ASP A 460 43.15 -24.74 -7.14
N PHE A 461 44.17 -25.46 -6.65
CA PHE A 461 44.22 -26.04 -5.30
C PHE A 461 45.41 -25.55 -4.46
N PHE A 462 46.51 -25.13 -5.10
CA PHE A 462 47.74 -24.69 -4.44
C PHE A 462 48.36 -23.47 -5.11
N ASN A 463 48.93 -22.58 -4.30
CA ASN A 463 49.93 -21.62 -4.78
C ASN A 463 51.19 -22.36 -5.15
N VAL A 464 51.73 -22.12 -6.35
CA VAL A 464 52.86 -22.88 -6.90
C VAL A 464 53.94 -21.96 -7.45
N LYS A 465 55.19 -22.42 -7.36
CA LYS A 465 56.36 -21.84 -8.05
C LYS A 465 56.83 -22.74 -9.15
N GLU A 466 57.16 -22.20 -10.32
CA GLU A 466 57.70 -22.97 -11.43
C GLU A 466 59.13 -23.41 -11.11
N CYS A 467 59.42 -24.66 -11.39
CA CYS A 467 60.75 -25.27 -11.17
C CYS A 467 60.99 -26.37 -12.20
N LYS A 468 62.10 -27.04 -12.07
CA LYS A 468 62.48 -28.24 -12.88
C LYS A 468 62.85 -29.41 -11.97
N ILE A 469 62.59 -30.61 -12.43
CA ILE A 469 63.12 -31.88 -11.91
C ILE A 469 63.87 -32.56 -13.06
N GLY A 470 65.23 -32.54 -12.99
CA GLY A 470 66.00 -32.86 -14.13
C GLY A 470 65.68 -31.95 -15.34
N ASN A 471 65.40 -32.54 -16.48
CA ASN A 471 65.08 -31.85 -17.73
C ASN A 471 63.54 -31.57 -17.85
N SER A 472 62.71 -32.03 -16.89
CA SER A 472 61.23 -31.90 -16.96
C SER A 472 60.72 -30.65 -16.23
N ARG A 473 59.75 -29.99 -16.83
CA ARG A 473 59.03 -28.89 -16.15
C ARG A 473 58.27 -29.44 -14.96
N ALA A 474 58.33 -28.73 -13.81
CA ALA A 474 57.74 -29.12 -12.56
C ALA A 474 57.19 -27.89 -11.82
N LEU A 475 56.33 -28.13 -10.84
CA LEU A 475 55.76 -27.12 -9.94
C LEU A 475 56.12 -27.49 -8.49
N LEU A 476 56.64 -26.51 -7.74
CA LEU A 476 56.79 -26.57 -6.30
C LEU A 476 55.53 -26.08 -5.62
N LEU A 477 54.89 -26.86 -4.78
CA LEU A 477 53.70 -26.47 -4.02
C LEU A 477 54.12 -25.66 -2.79
N VAL A 478 53.58 -24.42 -2.69
CA VAL A 478 54.02 -23.47 -1.65
C VAL A 478 52.99 -23.39 -0.52
N GLU A 479 51.72 -23.27 -0.86
CA GLU A 479 50.62 -23.01 0.10
C GLU A 479 49.32 -23.58 -0.48
N PRO A 480 48.43 -24.16 0.36
CA PRO A 480 47.11 -24.62 -0.09
C PRO A 480 46.17 -23.40 -0.29
N LEU A 481 45.35 -23.49 -1.32
CA LEU A 481 44.22 -22.53 -1.57
C LEU A 481 42.91 -23.10 -1.07
N ILE A 482 42.86 -24.35 -0.58
CA ILE A 482 41.69 -25.10 -0.14
C ILE A 482 41.94 -25.80 1.19
#